data_fc7a0dbeb2577e017fdebab09bf1212e
#
_entry.id   fc7a0dbeb2577e017fdebab09bf1212e
#
_cell.length_a   1.000
_cell.length_b   1.000
_cell.length_c   1.000
_cell.angle_alpha   90.00
_cell.angle_beta   90.00
_cell.angle_gamma   90.00
#
_symmetry.space_group_name_H-M   'P 1'
#
loop_
_entity.id
_entity.type
_entity.pdbx_description
1 polymer ?
#
loop_
_entity_poly.entity_id
_entity_poly.type
_entity_poly.pdbx_seq_one_letter_code
_entity_poly.pdbx_strand_id
1 'polypeptide(L)'
;ISKSLGRVVGSLIGAMAAVMITGLGIGDPWLFSLLIALWLGGCTYISNHHQNNVSYGFALAGYTAAIIAFSCVNLTDPQHIFDIAQARVSEVIVGILCGGLMMMILPSFSDGETLLDSLGKSQTRLLEHAQLLWLGETGADVRTAHEGVIGQILTLNVLRIQAVWSHHRLRRHNQLLNYLLHRQLRMVSLISGLRRMLQHWPEDAVDPAPMLAAVLRELGQGGCDKLRIARLMAPFVARSGDDYRCQAFWLRLRHFCWSYLESQRWLERLARHDGQEWPAPPRH
;
A
#
# COMPACT_ATOMS: atom_id res chain seq x y z
N ILE A 1 11.54 4.15 -12.72
CA ILE A 1 12.43 3.37 -13.63
C ILE A 1 11.74 2.06 -14.05
N SER A 2 11.21 1.25 -13.14
CA SER A 2 10.59 -0.04 -13.47
C SER A 2 9.36 0.06 -14.38
N LYS A 3 8.47 1.04 -14.14
CA LYS A 3 7.30 1.27 -15.01
C LYS A 3 7.68 1.81 -16.40
N SER A 4 8.69 2.68 -16.47
CA SER A 4 9.21 3.21 -17.74
C SER A 4 9.86 2.12 -18.57
N LEU A 5 10.61 1.21 -17.94
CA LEU A 5 11.20 0.05 -18.59
C LEU A 5 10.11 -0.89 -19.14
N GLY A 6 9.05 -1.15 -18.37
CA GLY A 6 7.90 -1.93 -18.83
C GLY A 6 7.20 -1.31 -20.04
N ARG A 7 7.13 0.03 -20.12
CA ARG A 7 6.61 0.75 -21.30
C ARG A 7 7.46 0.52 -22.54
N VAL A 8 8.77 0.69 -22.44
CA VAL A 8 9.67 0.49 -23.59
C VAL A 8 9.62 -0.95 -24.09
N VAL A 9 9.79 -1.91 -23.17
CA VAL A 9 9.80 -3.34 -23.50
C VAL A 9 8.43 -3.77 -24.07
N GLY A 10 7.33 -3.37 -23.45
CA GLY A 10 5.98 -3.69 -23.92
C GLY A 10 5.71 -3.12 -25.31
N SER A 11 6.09 -1.86 -25.57
CA SER A 11 5.91 -1.25 -26.90
C SER A 11 6.78 -1.89 -27.97
N LEU A 12 8.01 -2.29 -27.65
CA LEU A 12 8.89 -3.00 -28.58
C LEU A 12 8.30 -4.37 -28.94
N ILE A 13 7.88 -5.15 -27.97
CA ILE A 13 7.24 -6.46 -28.19
C ILE A 13 5.95 -6.30 -29.01
N GLY A 14 5.13 -5.29 -28.68
CA GLY A 14 3.92 -4.99 -29.43
C GLY A 14 4.18 -4.57 -30.87
N ALA A 15 5.19 -3.75 -31.11
CA ALA A 15 5.59 -3.33 -32.46
C ALA A 15 6.11 -4.52 -33.30
N MET A 16 6.95 -5.38 -32.73
CA MET A 16 7.42 -6.60 -33.38
C MET A 16 6.27 -7.54 -33.74
N ALA A 17 5.34 -7.74 -32.80
CA ALA A 17 4.16 -8.57 -33.05
C ALA A 17 3.27 -7.98 -34.12
N ALA A 18 3.07 -6.67 -34.15
CA ALA A 18 2.30 -6.00 -35.21
C ALA A 18 2.88 -6.23 -36.58
N VAL A 19 4.19 -6.05 -36.76
CA VAL A 19 4.89 -6.29 -38.05
C VAL A 19 4.72 -7.75 -38.49
N MET A 20 4.87 -8.70 -37.57
CA MET A 20 4.67 -10.13 -37.87
C MET A 20 3.21 -10.45 -38.25
N ILE A 21 2.24 -9.98 -37.48
CA ILE A 21 0.81 -10.21 -37.71
C ILE A 21 0.39 -9.60 -39.06
N THR A 22 0.80 -8.36 -39.31
CA THR A 22 0.46 -7.68 -40.58
C THR A 22 1.14 -8.37 -41.76
N GLY A 23 2.41 -8.79 -41.61
CA GLY A 23 3.14 -9.50 -42.67
C GLY A 23 2.54 -10.86 -43.00
N LEU A 24 2.06 -11.62 -42.01
CA LEU A 24 1.41 -12.91 -42.21
C LEU A 24 -0.04 -12.78 -42.72
N GLY A 25 -0.73 -11.69 -42.34
CA GLY A 25 -2.13 -11.43 -42.66
C GLY A 25 -2.34 -10.66 -43.96
N ILE A 26 -1.29 -10.29 -44.72
CA ILE A 26 -1.39 -9.61 -45.98
C ILE A 26 -2.18 -10.50 -46.96
N GLY A 27 -3.34 -10.03 -47.42
CA GLY A 27 -4.20 -10.71 -48.40
C GLY A 27 -5.30 -11.59 -47.83
N ASP A 28 -5.30 -11.89 -46.51
CA ASP A 28 -6.39 -12.64 -45.87
C ASP A 28 -6.91 -11.92 -44.62
N PRO A 29 -8.05 -11.20 -44.70
CA PRO A 29 -8.61 -10.44 -43.60
C PRO A 29 -9.10 -11.34 -42.43
N TRP A 30 -9.45 -12.59 -42.69
CA TRP A 30 -9.85 -13.53 -41.65
C TRP A 30 -8.66 -13.99 -40.81
N LEU A 31 -7.55 -14.32 -41.47
CA LEU A 31 -6.29 -14.67 -40.80
C LEU A 31 -5.76 -13.51 -39.95
N PHE A 32 -5.77 -12.29 -40.52
CA PHE A 32 -5.36 -11.09 -39.83
C PHE A 32 -6.18 -10.87 -38.52
N SER A 33 -7.50 -10.94 -38.64
CA SER A 33 -8.41 -10.75 -37.50
C SER A 33 -8.21 -11.82 -36.43
N LEU A 34 -8.00 -13.08 -36.81
CA LEU A 34 -7.72 -14.18 -35.91
C LEU A 34 -6.40 -13.98 -35.17
N LEU A 35 -5.33 -13.63 -35.87
CA LEU A 35 -4.01 -13.40 -35.26
C LEU A 35 -4.02 -12.25 -34.26
N ILE A 36 -4.67 -11.12 -34.59
CA ILE A 36 -4.83 -9.99 -33.67
C ILE A 36 -5.65 -10.38 -32.44
N ALA A 37 -6.77 -11.09 -32.63
CA ALA A 37 -7.62 -11.51 -31.52
C ALA A 37 -6.85 -12.45 -30.58
N LEU A 38 -6.07 -13.36 -31.11
CA LEU A 38 -5.26 -14.31 -30.35
C LEU A 38 -4.13 -13.61 -29.58
N TRP A 39 -3.46 -12.62 -30.22
CA TRP A 39 -2.45 -11.80 -29.57
C TRP A 39 -3.02 -10.95 -28.42
N LEU A 40 -4.13 -10.24 -28.67
CA LEU A 40 -4.80 -9.43 -27.64
C LEU A 40 -5.30 -10.29 -26.48
N GLY A 41 -5.92 -11.44 -26.80
CA GLY A 41 -6.38 -12.39 -25.78
C GLY A 41 -5.24 -12.90 -24.91
N GLY A 42 -4.11 -13.29 -25.53
CA GLY A 42 -2.91 -13.72 -24.82
C GLY A 42 -2.31 -12.64 -23.94
N CYS A 43 -2.15 -11.42 -24.48
CA CYS A 43 -1.65 -10.27 -23.71
C CYS A 43 -2.57 -9.93 -22.53
N THR A 44 -3.90 -9.95 -22.72
CA THR A 44 -4.89 -9.67 -21.67
C THR A 44 -4.86 -10.76 -20.60
N TYR A 45 -4.78 -12.02 -20.99
CA TYR A 45 -4.68 -13.16 -20.06
C TYR A 45 -3.45 -13.03 -19.16
N ILE A 46 -2.26 -12.79 -19.75
CA ILE A 46 -1.02 -12.63 -18.99
C ILE A 46 -1.06 -11.39 -18.09
N SER A 47 -1.62 -10.28 -18.62
CA SER A 47 -1.78 -9.04 -17.85
C SER A 47 -2.65 -9.24 -16.60
N ASN A 48 -3.74 -10.00 -16.68
CA ASN A 48 -4.61 -10.27 -15.55
C ASN A 48 -4.02 -11.28 -14.54
N HIS A 49 -3.16 -12.16 -15.01
CA HIS A 49 -2.53 -13.17 -14.14
C HIS A 49 -1.40 -12.58 -13.28
N HIS A 50 -0.75 -11.51 -13.74
CA HIS A 50 0.35 -10.85 -13.03
C HIS A 50 -0.09 -9.50 -12.45
N GLN A 51 0.15 -9.26 -11.15
CA GLN A 51 -0.25 -8.02 -10.44
C GLN A 51 0.84 -6.93 -10.37
N ASN A 52 1.88 -6.97 -11.21
CA ASN A 52 3.04 -6.08 -11.13
C ASN A 52 3.26 -5.26 -12.41
N ASN A 53 4.41 -4.60 -12.50
CA ASN A 53 4.85 -3.85 -13.67
C ASN A 53 4.87 -4.68 -14.97
N VAL A 54 4.94 -6.01 -14.86
CA VAL A 54 4.84 -6.98 -15.95
C VAL A 54 3.44 -6.95 -16.58
N SER A 55 2.38 -6.93 -15.78
CA SER A 55 0.99 -6.78 -16.21
C SER A 55 0.82 -5.57 -17.14
N TYR A 56 1.34 -4.42 -16.69
CA TYR A 56 1.30 -3.19 -17.48
C TYR A 56 2.07 -3.30 -18.80
N GLY A 57 3.22 -3.98 -18.82
CA GLY A 57 4.01 -4.21 -20.04
C GLY A 57 3.23 -5.04 -21.08
N PHE A 58 2.56 -6.11 -20.67
CA PHE A 58 1.75 -6.94 -21.59
C PHE A 58 0.49 -6.23 -22.08
N ALA A 59 -0.20 -5.47 -21.21
CA ALA A 59 -1.33 -4.65 -21.65
C ALA A 59 -0.91 -3.65 -22.75
N LEU A 60 0.27 -3.03 -22.55
CA LEU A 60 0.81 -2.09 -23.51
C LEU A 60 1.27 -2.77 -24.80
N ALA A 61 1.84 -3.98 -24.75
CA ALA A 61 2.21 -4.77 -25.91
C ALA A 61 0.98 -5.12 -26.78
N GLY A 62 -0.12 -5.54 -26.14
CA GLY A 62 -1.38 -5.77 -26.83
C GLY A 62 -1.93 -4.53 -27.52
N TYR A 63 -2.03 -3.44 -26.78
CA TYR A 63 -2.52 -2.15 -27.26
C TYR A 63 -1.67 -1.60 -28.43
N THR A 64 -0.33 -1.61 -28.28
CA THR A 64 0.58 -1.12 -29.32
C THR A 64 0.48 -1.96 -30.59
N ALA A 65 0.40 -3.28 -30.47
CA ALA A 65 0.23 -4.16 -31.63
C ALA A 65 -1.08 -3.88 -32.36
N ALA A 66 -2.17 -3.69 -31.63
CA ALA A 66 -3.48 -3.38 -32.24
C ALA A 66 -3.43 -2.05 -33.02
N ILE A 67 -2.89 -0.97 -32.40
CA ILE A 67 -2.82 0.34 -33.08
C ILE A 67 -2.02 0.24 -34.37
N ILE A 68 -0.83 -0.36 -34.34
CA ILE A 68 0.03 -0.47 -35.51
C ILE A 68 -0.65 -1.33 -36.57
N ALA A 69 -1.16 -2.50 -36.22
CA ALA A 69 -1.76 -3.43 -37.13
C ALA A 69 -3.01 -2.83 -37.83
N PHE A 70 -3.90 -2.16 -37.07
CA PHE A 70 -5.06 -1.50 -37.66
C PHE A 70 -4.69 -0.27 -38.51
N SER A 71 -3.62 0.45 -38.18
CA SER A 71 -3.12 1.53 -39.01
C SER A 71 -2.55 1.02 -40.36
N CYS A 72 -2.14 -0.22 -40.42
CA CYS A 72 -1.51 -0.84 -41.59
C CYS A 72 -2.47 -1.71 -42.41
N VAL A 73 -3.76 -1.83 -42.03
CA VAL A 73 -4.74 -2.72 -42.73
C VAL A 73 -4.83 -2.51 -44.25
N ASN A 74 -4.68 -1.27 -44.71
CA ASN A 74 -4.79 -0.92 -46.12
C ASN A 74 -3.42 -0.80 -46.81
N LEU A 75 -2.34 -1.13 -46.11
CA LEU A 75 -0.98 -1.01 -46.65
C LEU A 75 -0.47 -2.40 -47.07
N THR A 76 -0.03 -2.49 -48.33
CA THR A 76 0.55 -3.72 -48.90
C THR A 76 2.08 -3.68 -48.93
N ASP A 77 2.67 -2.50 -48.71
CA ASP A 77 4.12 -2.31 -48.76
C ASP A 77 4.74 -2.58 -47.37
N PRO A 78 5.61 -3.60 -47.24
CA PRO A 78 6.30 -3.92 -45.98
C PRO A 78 7.15 -2.79 -45.41
N GLN A 79 7.70 -1.90 -46.27
CA GLN A 79 8.51 -0.78 -45.81
C GLN A 79 7.67 0.24 -45.02
N HIS A 80 6.49 0.57 -45.53
CA HIS A 80 5.55 1.47 -44.83
C HIS A 80 5.06 0.92 -43.49
N ILE A 81 4.86 -0.39 -43.37
CA ILE A 81 4.49 -1.06 -42.14
C ILE A 81 5.60 -0.90 -41.10
N PHE A 82 6.86 -1.10 -41.51
CA PHE A 82 8.02 -0.94 -40.63
C PHE A 82 8.21 0.51 -40.19
N ASP A 83 8.03 1.49 -41.08
CA ASP A 83 8.13 2.93 -40.76
C ASP A 83 7.10 3.35 -39.71
N ILE A 84 5.86 2.87 -39.83
CA ILE A 84 4.80 3.14 -38.83
C ILE A 84 5.16 2.51 -37.46
N ALA A 85 5.66 1.29 -37.47
CA ALA A 85 6.07 0.62 -36.23
C ALA A 85 7.22 1.36 -35.56
N GLN A 86 8.22 1.80 -36.34
CA GLN A 86 9.36 2.58 -35.85
C GLN A 86 8.94 3.95 -35.34
N ALA A 87 8.05 4.65 -36.01
CA ALA A 87 7.51 5.93 -35.57
C ALA A 87 6.81 5.81 -34.21
N ARG A 88 5.99 4.77 -34.00
CA ARG A 88 5.30 4.50 -32.72
C ARG A 88 6.27 4.20 -31.59
N VAL A 89 7.30 3.40 -31.83
CA VAL A 89 8.32 3.12 -30.81
C VAL A 89 9.07 4.42 -30.45
N SER A 90 9.41 5.24 -31.45
CA SER A 90 10.09 6.52 -31.24
C SER A 90 9.24 7.50 -30.41
N GLU A 91 7.94 7.63 -30.72
CA GLU A 91 6.99 8.44 -29.96
C GLU A 91 6.92 8.03 -28.47
N VAL A 92 6.87 6.73 -28.22
CA VAL A 92 6.84 6.18 -26.83
C VAL A 92 8.14 6.49 -26.10
N ILE A 93 9.30 6.32 -26.75
CA ILE A 93 10.61 6.62 -26.16
C ILE A 93 10.71 8.12 -25.85
N VAL A 94 10.36 8.99 -26.78
CA VAL A 94 10.36 10.45 -26.58
C VAL A 94 9.41 10.82 -25.42
N GLY A 95 8.20 10.27 -25.39
CA GLY A 95 7.25 10.52 -24.31
C GLY A 95 7.78 10.09 -22.93
N ILE A 96 8.49 8.94 -22.85
CA ILE A 96 9.12 8.48 -21.61
C ILE A 96 10.28 9.39 -21.20
N LEU A 97 11.11 9.82 -22.14
CA LEU A 97 12.22 10.72 -21.89
C LEU A 97 11.73 12.10 -21.40
N CYS A 98 10.75 12.68 -22.10
CA CYS A 98 10.14 13.94 -21.71
C CYS A 98 9.48 13.86 -20.33
N GLY A 99 8.69 12.81 -20.08
CA GLY A 99 8.06 12.59 -18.77
C GLY A 99 9.07 12.35 -17.66
N GLY A 100 10.15 11.61 -17.92
CA GLY A 100 11.24 11.41 -17.00
C GLY A 100 12.01 12.70 -16.69
N LEU A 101 12.27 13.51 -17.70
CA LEU A 101 12.92 14.82 -17.58
C LEU A 101 12.07 15.79 -16.75
N MET A 102 10.74 15.82 -17.02
CA MET A 102 9.81 16.63 -16.24
C MET A 102 9.75 16.21 -14.76
N MET A 103 9.75 14.91 -14.47
CA MET A 103 9.85 14.41 -13.08
C MET A 103 11.19 14.76 -12.42
N MET A 104 12.24 14.96 -13.18
CA MET A 104 13.55 15.36 -12.67
C MET A 104 13.64 16.86 -12.40
N ILE A 105 12.93 17.68 -13.21
CA ILE A 105 12.88 19.15 -13.09
C ILE A 105 11.88 19.57 -12.00
N LEU A 106 10.74 18.87 -11.88
CA LEU A 106 9.77 19.09 -10.82
C LEU A 106 9.90 17.98 -9.75
N PRO A 107 10.88 18.07 -8.83
CA PRO A 107 10.94 17.14 -7.72
C PRO A 107 9.67 17.32 -6.89
N SER A 108 8.95 16.25 -6.66
CA SER A 108 7.84 16.22 -5.71
C SER A 108 8.42 16.41 -4.31
N PHE A 109 8.52 17.66 -3.87
CA PHE A 109 9.10 18.06 -2.57
C PHE A 109 8.32 17.49 -1.37
N SER A 110 7.15 16.91 -1.61
CA SER A 110 6.18 16.61 -0.54
C SER A 110 6.06 15.13 -0.17
N ASP A 111 6.57 14.19 -0.96
CA ASP A 111 6.23 12.77 -0.76
C ASP A 111 6.74 12.19 0.57
N GLY A 112 7.90 12.63 1.05
CA GLY A 112 8.48 12.13 2.30
C GLY A 112 7.81 12.72 3.54
N GLU A 113 7.61 14.03 3.57
CA GLU A 113 6.92 14.74 4.67
C GLU A 113 5.45 14.33 4.71
N THR A 114 4.81 14.23 3.54
CA THR A 114 3.42 13.77 3.41
C THR A 114 3.25 12.33 3.92
N LEU A 115 4.22 11.44 3.69
CA LEU A 115 4.17 10.07 4.18
C LEU A 115 4.27 10.03 5.71
N LEU A 116 5.20 10.78 6.32
CA LEU A 116 5.37 10.84 7.77
C LEU A 116 4.13 11.46 8.46
N ASP A 117 3.61 12.55 7.92
CA ASP A 117 2.37 13.17 8.38
C ASP A 117 1.18 12.21 8.28
N SER A 118 1.07 11.51 7.16
CA SER A 118 0.03 10.51 6.94
C SER A 118 0.14 9.31 7.86
N LEU A 119 1.37 8.87 8.22
CA LEU A 119 1.61 7.84 9.23
C LEU A 119 1.20 8.32 10.62
N GLY A 120 1.51 9.56 10.98
CA GLY A 120 1.08 10.20 12.22
C GLY A 120 -0.45 10.28 12.33
N LYS A 121 -1.11 10.76 11.30
CA LYS A 121 -2.58 10.81 11.21
C LYS A 121 -3.22 9.42 11.30
N SER A 122 -2.60 8.42 10.67
CA SER A 122 -3.06 7.03 10.78
C SER A 122 -2.95 6.50 12.21
N GLN A 123 -1.89 6.88 12.94
CA GLN A 123 -1.71 6.51 14.35
C GLN A 123 -2.80 7.10 15.25
N THR A 124 -3.17 8.37 15.04
CA THR A 124 -4.27 9.02 15.76
C THR A 124 -5.61 8.35 15.47
N ARG A 125 -5.90 8.08 14.20
CA ARG A 125 -7.13 7.38 13.80
C ARG A 125 -7.23 5.96 14.36
N LEU A 126 -6.11 5.26 14.55
CA LEU A 126 -6.13 3.96 15.24
C LEU A 126 -6.62 4.08 16.68
N LEU A 127 -6.28 5.16 17.37
CA LEU A 127 -6.75 5.42 18.73
C LEU A 127 -8.24 5.77 18.76
N GLU A 128 -8.68 6.62 17.85
CA GLU A 128 -10.11 6.96 17.66
C GLU A 128 -10.93 5.71 17.34
N HIS A 129 -10.39 4.83 16.48
CA HIS A 129 -11.03 3.56 16.14
C HIS A 129 -11.11 2.62 17.35
N ALA A 130 -10.05 2.54 18.17
CA ALA A 130 -10.06 1.77 19.41
C ALA A 130 -11.10 2.33 20.41
N GLN A 131 -11.21 3.65 20.50
CA GLN A 131 -12.21 4.30 21.36
C GLN A 131 -13.65 3.98 20.90
N LEU A 132 -13.93 4.09 19.61
CA LEU A 132 -15.24 3.73 19.05
C LEU A 132 -15.59 2.27 19.29
N LEU A 133 -14.63 1.35 19.09
CA LEU A 133 -14.87 -0.08 19.21
C LEU A 133 -15.00 -0.60 20.64
N TRP A 134 -14.32 0.00 21.58
CA TRP A 134 -14.28 -0.48 22.98
C TRP A 134 -15.27 0.23 23.89
N LEU A 135 -15.59 1.50 23.59
CA LEU A 135 -16.44 2.34 24.43
C LEU A 135 -17.73 2.80 23.72
N GLY A 136 -17.82 2.62 22.41
CA GLY A 136 -18.98 3.03 21.61
C GLY A 136 -20.07 1.96 21.54
N GLU A 137 -21.30 2.42 21.25
CA GLU A 137 -22.44 1.54 21.03
C GLU A 137 -22.32 0.77 19.71
N THR A 138 -22.94 -0.42 19.66
CA THR A 138 -22.87 -1.33 18.51
C THR A 138 -23.78 -0.85 17.40
N GLY A 139 -23.23 -0.41 16.25
CA GLY A 139 -24.00 0.04 15.08
C GLY A 139 -23.29 -0.18 13.75
N ALA A 140 -23.97 0.11 12.65
CA ALA A 140 -23.47 0.00 11.27
C ALA A 140 -22.24 0.88 11.02
N ASP A 141 -22.08 1.99 11.74
CA ASP A 141 -20.92 2.90 11.65
C ASP A 141 -19.59 2.26 12.01
N VAL A 142 -19.61 1.22 12.83
CA VAL A 142 -18.40 0.52 13.26
C VAL A 142 -17.73 -0.25 12.14
N ARG A 143 -18.53 -0.83 11.22
CA ARG A 143 -18.00 -1.58 10.09
C ARG A 143 -17.35 -0.64 9.07
N THR A 144 -18.00 0.45 8.76
CA THR A 144 -17.48 1.49 7.85
C THR A 144 -16.21 2.13 8.41
N ALA A 145 -16.15 2.42 9.71
CA ALA A 145 -14.95 2.91 10.38
C ALA A 145 -13.79 1.91 10.31
N HIS A 146 -14.07 0.61 10.49
CA HIS A 146 -13.07 -0.45 10.41
C HIS A 146 -12.50 -0.59 9.00
N GLU A 147 -13.36 -0.64 7.98
CA GLU A 147 -12.98 -0.70 6.57
C GLU A 147 -12.17 0.56 6.16
N GLY A 148 -12.55 1.74 6.68
CA GLY A 148 -11.85 2.99 6.46
C GLY A 148 -10.41 3.01 6.99
N VAL A 149 -10.20 2.50 8.21
CA VAL A 149 -8.85 2.41 8.81
C VAL A 149 -7.96 1.43 8.03
N ILE A 150 -8.48 0.27 7.67
CA ILE A 150 -7.73 -0.71 6.87
C ILE A 150 -7.38 -0.12 5.49
N GLY A 151 -8.36 0.48 4.80
CA GLY A 151 -8.15 1.12 3.50
C GLY A 151 -7.07 2.21 3.56
N GLN A 152 -7.06 3.01 4.62
CA GLN A 152 -6.04 4.03 4.81
C GLN A 152 -4.64 3.43 4.99
N ILE A 153 -4.48 2.38 5.81
CA ILE A 153 -3.18 1.73 6.03
C ILE A 153 -2.68 1.08 4.73
N LEU A 154 -3.58 0.48 3.93
CA LEU A 154 -3.22 -0.06 2.62
C LEU A 154 -2.78 1.04 1.65
N THR A 155 -3.46 2.20 1.65
CA THR A 155 -3.05 3.37 0.85
C THR A 155 -1.68 3.88 1.27
N LEU A 156 -1.37 3.92 2.57
CA LEU A 156 -0.05 4.27 3.09
C LEU A 156 1.04 3.31 2.60
N ASN A 157 0.74 2.03 2.44
CA ASN A 157 1.70 1.07 1.87
C ASN A 157 2.01 1.40 0.39
N VAL A 158 1.01 1.81 -0.39
CA VAL A 158 1.21 2.25 -1.78
C VAL A 158 2.06 3.53 -1.82
N LEU A 159 1.74 4.53 -0.97
CA LEU A 159 2.52 5.76 -0.84
C LEU A 159 3.97 5.49 -0.44
N ARG A 160 4.20 4.57 0.51
CA ARG A 160 5.54 4.13 0.89
C ARG A 160 6.33 3.61 -0.29
N ILE A 161 5.73 2.72 -1.08
CA ILE A 161 6.39 2.14 -2.26
C ILE A 161 6.75 3.25 -3.24
N GLN A 162 5.87 4.22 -3.48
CA GLN A 162 6.14 5.37 -4.35
C GLN A 162 7.25 6.25 -3.79
N ALA A 163 7.18 6.63 -2.52
CA ALA A 163 8.15 7.48 -1.85
C ALA A 163 9.56 6.86 -1.80
N VAL A 164 9.67 5.55 -1.57
CA VAL A 164 10.95 4.82 -1.59
C VAL A 164 11.62 4.85 -2.97
N TRP A 165 10.84 4.87 -4.05
CA TRP A 165 11.36 4.99 -5.41
C TRP A 165 11.76 6.42 -5.78
N SER A 166 11.06 7.43 -5.23
CA SER A 166 11.28 8.85 -5.52
C SER A 166 12.44 9.44 -4.72
N HIS A 167 12.64 9.02 -3.47
CA HIS A 167 13.63 9.61 -2.56
C HIS A 167 14.68 8.60 -2.10
N HIS A 168 15.94 8.88 -2.42
CA HIS A 168 17.10 8.06 -2.01
C HIS A 168 17.21 7.91 -0.48
N ARG A 169 16.83 8.93 0.29
CA ARG A 169 16.82 8.91 1.76
C ARG A 169 15.84 7.89 2.30
N LEU A 170 14.59 7.87 1.79
CA LEU A 170 13.55 6.92 2.21
C LEU A 170 13.86 5.49 1.80
N ARG A 171 14.63 5.29 0.74
CA ARG A 171 15.09 3.96 0.31
C ARG A 171 15.95 3.27 1.37
N ARG A 172 16.82 4.00 2.07
CA ARG A 172 17.61 3.45 3.20
C ARG A 172 16.73 3.03 4.37
N HIS A 173 15.59 3.71 4.56
CA HIS A 173 14.69 3.50 5.70
C HIS A 173 13.44 2.68 5.38
N ASN A 174 13.38 2.07 4.19
CA ASN A 174 12.26 1.26 3.75
C ASN A 174 11.90 0.13 4.73
N GLN A 175 12.90 -0.48 5.36
CA GLN A 175 12.68 -1.54 6.36
C GLN A 175 11.94 -1.01 7.58
N LEU A 176 12.30 0.17 8.08
CA LEU A 176 11.64 0.80 9.22
C LEU A 176 10.19 1.23 8.89
N LEU A 177 10.00 1.84 7.73
CA LEU A 177 8.66 2.20 7.25
C LEU A 177 7.75 0.98 7.10
N ASN A 178 8.30 -0.10 6.54
CA ASN A 178 7.59 -1.38 6.44
C ASN A 178 7.23 -1.94 7.81
N TYR A 179 8.17 -1.92 8.76
CA TYR A 179 7.95 -2.34 10.14
C TYR A 179 6.83 -1.53 10.82
N LEU A 180 6.80 -0.21 10.66
CA LEU A 180 5.74 0.64 11.22
C LEU A 180 4.36 0.31 10.64
N LEU A 181 4.26 0.11 9.32
CA LEU A 181 3.01 -0.27 8.67
C LEU A 181 2.50 -1.64 9.13
N HIS A 182 3.37 -2.64 9.19
CA HIS A 182 2.99 -3.96 9.71
C HIS A 182 2.54 -3.90 11.16
N ARG A 183 3.16 -3.01 11.94
CA ARG A 183 2.76 -2.79 13.33
C ARG A 183 1.39 -2.13 13.45
N GLN A 184 1.07 -1.16 12.59
CA GLN A 184 -0.27 -0.56 12.51
C GLN A 184 -1.33 -1.61 12.15
N LEU A 185 -1.08 -2.48 11.16
CA LEU A 185 -1.98 -3.59 10.82
C LEU A 185 -2.19 -4.55 11.99
N ARG A 186 -1.12 -4.88 12.72
CA ARG A 186 -1.22 -5.71 13.93
C ARG A 186 -2.07 -5.04 15.01
N MET A 187 -1.94 -3.73 15.19
CA MET A 187 -2.78 -2.98 16.13
C MET A 187 -4.26 -3.03 15.76
N VAL A 188 -4.62 -2.94 14.48
CA VAL A 188 -6.02 -3.12 14.02
C VAL A 188 -6.56 -4.50 14.40
N SER A 189 -5.77 -5.55 14.22
CA SER A 189 -6.15 -6.92 14.64
C SER A 189 -6.32 -7.04 16.14
N LEU A 190 -5.46 -6.38 16.94
CA LEU A 190 -5.59 -6.36 18.40
C LEU A 190 -6.83 -5.61 18.85
N ILE A 191 -7.15 -4.47 18.23
CA ILE A 191 -8.37 -3.69 18.52
C ILE A 191 -9.62 -4.55 18.30
N SER A 192 -9.70 -5.24 17.15
CA SER A 192 -10.83 -6.12 16.82
C SER A 192 -10.90 -7.36 17.73
N GLY A 193 -9.74 -7.91 18.12
CA GLY A 193 -9.65 -9.03 19.05
C GLY A 193 -10.13 -8.66 20.46
N LEU A 194 -9.72 -7.50 20.97
CA LEU A 194 -10.14 -6.97 22.27
C LEU A 194 -11.65 -6.67 22.29
N ARG A 195 -12.21 -6.10 21.22
CA ARG A 195 -13.66 -5.91 21.10
C ARG A 195 -14.42 -7.22 21.25
N ARG A 196 -13.98 -8.29 20.56
CA ARG A 196 -14.64 -9.60 20.67
C ARG A 196 -14.59 -10.13 22.11
N MET A 197 -13.51 -9.89 22.83
CA MET A 197 -13.42 -10.26 24.24
C MET A 197 -14.34 -9.41 25.12
N LEU A 198 -14.52 -8.13 24.84
CA LEU A 198 -15.47 -7.26 25.53
C LEU A 198 -16.92 -7.67 25.32
N GLN A 199 -17.27 -8.15 24.10
CA GLN A 199 -18.62 -8.65 23.80
C GLN A 199 -19.00 -9.92 24.60
N HIS A 200 -18.00 -10.67 25.08
CA HIS A 200 -18.19 -11.88 25.87
C HIS A 200 -17.54 -11.70 27.25
N TRP A 201 -17.59 -10.47 27.79
CA TRP A 201 -17.04 -10.17 29.10
C TRP A 201 -17.85 -10.86 30.19
N PRO A 202 -17.22 -11.50 31.20
CA PRO A 202 -17.94 -12.15 32.26
C PRO A 202 -18.73 -11.13 33.11
N GLU A 203 -20.01 -11.44 33.43
CA GLU A 203 -20.87 -10.54 34.19
C GLU A 203 -20.36 -10.31 35.62
N ASP A 204 -19.68 -11.32 36.20
CA ASP A 204 -19.10 -11.26 37.53
C ASP A 204 -17.75 -10.52 37.61
N ALA A 205 -17.15 -10.17 36.44
CA ALA A 205 -15.86 -9.50 36.38
C ALA A 205 -16.00 -7.97 36.48
N VAL A 206 -14.94 -7.32 36.95
CA VAL A 206 -14.89 -5.85 37.05
C VAL A 206 -15.02 -5.24 35.67
N ASP A 207 -15.94 -4.27 35.50
CA ASP A 207 -16.15 -3.56 34.24
C ASP A 207 -14.83 -2.90 33.76
N PRO A 208 -14.33 -3.26 32.57
CA PRO A 208 -13.09 -2.70 32.02
C PRO A 208 -13.24 -1.30 31.43
N ALA A 209 -14.47 -0.82 31.15
CA ALA A 209 -14.74 0.41 30.43
C ALA A 209 -14.08 1.67 31.05
N PRO A 210 -14.14 1.91 32.39
CA PRO A 210 -13.52 3.09 32.99
C PRO A 210 -11.99 3.11 32.80
N MET A 211 -11.37 1.92 32.93
CA MET A 211 -9.94 1.78 32.77
C MET A 211 -9.55 1.93 31.30
N LEU A 212 -10.30 1.37 30.36
CA LEU A 212 -10.07 1.55 28.92
C LEU A 212 -10.13 3.02 28.53
N ALA A 213 -11.14 3.76 29.03
CA ALA A 213 -11.26 5.19 28.79
C ALA A 213 -10.05 5.98 29.34
N ALA A 214 -9.56 5.63 30.52
CA ALA A 214 -8.38 6.24 31.11
C ALA A 214 -7.10 5.95 30.31
N VAL A 215 -6.91 4.71 29.88
CA VAL A 215 -5.75 4.28 29.07
C VAL A 215 -5.77 4.97 27.71
N LEU A 216 -6.91 5.01 27.00
CA LEU A 216 -7.04 5.66 25.70
C LEU A 216 -6.78 7.16 25.79
N ARG A 217 -7.29 7.82 26.82
CA ARG A 217 -7.04 9.25 27.09
C ARG A 217 -5.55 9.51 27.29
N GLU A 218 -4.90 8.68 28.08
CA GLU A 218 -3.48 8.82 28.39
C GLU A 218 -2.61 8.60 27.12
N LEU A 219 -2.95 7.63 26.29
CA LEU A 219 -2.28 7.40 25.01
C LEU A 219 -2.46 8.58 24.04
N GLY A 220 -3.61 9.26 24.09
CA GLY A 220 -3.92 10.41 23.22
C GLY A 220 -3.24 11.72 23.64
N GLN A 221 -2.89 11.90 24.91
CA GLN A 221 -2.28 13.14 25.41
C GLN A 221 -0.81 13.33 25.01
N GLY A 222 -0.15 12.27 24.51
CA GLY A 222 1.27 12.29 24.15
C GLY A 222 2.19 12.26 25.38
N GLY A 223 3.46 11.92 25.19
CA GLY A 223 4.46 11.88 26.26
C GLY A 223 4.23 10.78 27.32
N CYS A 224 3.34 9.86 27.06
CA CYS A 224 3.02 8.75 27.96
C CYS A 224 4.17 7.72 28.02
N ASP A 225 4.45 7.20 29.22
CA ASP A 225 5.44 6.13 29.42
C ASP A 225 4.77 4.79 29.74
N LYS A 226 5.47 3.69 29.43
CA LYS A 226 5.03 2.31 29.72
C LYS A 226 4.69 2.11 31.18
N LEU A 227 5.44 2.74 32.09
CA LEU A 227 5.20 2.68 33.55
C LEU A 227 3.88 3.32 33.94
N ARG A 228 3.49 4.42 33.31
CA ARG A 228 2.25 5.13 33.60
C ARG A 228 1.04 4.30 33.20
N ILE A 229 1.08 3.69 32.01
CA ILE A 229 0.04 2.74 31.58
C ILE A 229 -0.03 1.52 32.51
N ALA A 230 1.11 0.94 32.88
CA ALA A 230 1.13 -0.19 33.82
C ALA A 230 0.51 0.14 35.14
N ARG A 231 0.76 1.34 35.71
CA ARG A 231 0.14 1.80 36.96
C ARG A 231 -1.38 1.98 36.83
N LEU A 232 -1.87 2.49 35.70
CA LEU A 232 -3.31 2.61 35.44
C LEU A 232 -4.00 1.24 35.35
N MET A 233 -3.33 0.25 34.79
CA MET A 233 -3.87 -1.11 34.64
C MET A 233 -3.78 -1.95 35.93
N ALA A 234 -2.77 -1.71 36.76
CA ALA A 234 -2.47 -2.54 37.95
C ALA A 234 -3.67 -2.81 38.87
N PRO A 235 -4.48 -1.81 39.27
CA PRO A 235 -5.60 -2.04 40.21
C PRO A 235 -6.71 -2.91 39.61
N PHE A 236 -6.90 -2.86 38.26
CA PHE A 236 -7.88 -3.68 37.54
C PHE A 236 -7.37 -5.12 37.39
N VAL A 237 -6.09 -5.29 37.04
CA VAL A 237 -5.45 -6.61 36.95
C VAL A 237 -5.52 -7.33 38.30
N ALA A 238 -5.24 -6.62 39.41
CA ALA A 238 -5.30 -7.18 40.76
C ALA A 238 -6.72 -7.63 41.18
N ARG A 239 -7.75 -6.94 40.68
CA ARG A 239 -9.16 -7.27 41.01
C ARG A 239 -9.75 -8.35 40.07
N SER A 240 -9.14 -8.62 38.94
CA SER A 240 -9.66 -9.56 37.93
C SER A 240 -9.50 -11.04 38.31
N GLY A 241 -8.83 -11.34 39.42
CA GLY A 241 -8.65 -12.72 39.91
C GLY A 241 -7.88 -13.62 38.92
N ASP A 242 -8.09 -14.92 39.10
CA ASP A 242 -7.43 -15.96 38.25
C ASP A 242 -8.18 -16.34 36.96
N ASP A 243 -9.22 -15.58 36.58
CA ASP A 243 -9.91 -15.86 35.33
C ASP A 243 -8.98 -15.66 34.11
N TYR A 244 -8.73 -16.76 33.41
CA TYR A 244 -7.86 -16.78 32.22
C TYR A 244 -8.33 -15.83 31.13
N ARG A 245 -9.65 -15.55 31.03
CA ARG A 245 -10.21 -14.63 30.02
C ARG A 245 -9.78 -13.19 30.32
N CYS A 246 -9.91 -12.79 31.58
CA CYS A 246 -9.46 -11.49 32.06
C CYS A 246 -7.96 -11.33 31.88
N GLN A 247 -7.16 -12.34 32.23
CA GLN A 247 -5.71 -12.32 32.06
C GLN A 247 -5.32 -12.20 30.57
N ALA A 248 -5.96 -12.95 29.68
CA ALA A 248 -5.73 -12.88 28.24
C ALA A 248 -6.09 -11.51 27.67
N PHE A 249 -7.15 -10.87 28.16
CA PHE A 249 -7.55 -9.52 27.78
C PHE A 249 -6.47 -8.49 28.17
N TRP A 250 -6.00 -8.54 29.43
CA TRP A 250 -4.96 -7.63 29.93
C TRP A 250 -3.65 -7.78 29.19
N LEU A 251 -3.25 -8.99 28.86
CA LEU A 251 -2.06 -9.24 28.06
C LEU A 251 -2.16 -8.63 26.67
N ARG A 252 -3.30 -8.78 26.00
CA ARG A 252 -3.53 -8.20 24.67
C ARG A 252 -3.62 -6.68 24.71
N LEU A 253 -4.30 -6.12 25.71
CA LEU A 253 -4.37 -4.67 25.91
C LEU A 253 -2.98 -4.08 26.17
N ARG A 254 -2.19 -4.71 27.04
CA ARG A 254 -0.80 -4.33 27.29
C ARG A 254 0.03 -4.37 26.01
N HIS A 255 -0.14 -5.43 25.20
CA HIS A 255 0.57 -5.55 23.93
C HIS A 255 0.18 -4.44 22.95
N PHE A 256 -1.10 -4.09 22.87
CA PHE A 256 -1.58 -2.95 22.09
C PHE A 256 -0.94 -1.64 22.56
N CYS A 257 -1.02 -1.30 23.84
CA CYS A 257 -0.46 -0.08 24.39
C CYS A 257 1.05 0.04 24.13
N TRP A 258 1.80 -1.04 24.32
CA TRP A 258 3.24 -1.01 24.05
C TRP A 258 3.57 -0.89 22.58
N SER A 259 2.79 -1.54 21.71
CA SER A 259 2.92 -1.38 20.27
C SER A 259 2.63 0.05 19.83
N TYR A 260 1.62 0.67 20.39
CA TYR A 260 1.26 2.06 20.12
C TYR A 260 2.37 3.03 20.54
N LEU A 261 2.80 2.96 21.82
CA LEU A 261 3.85 3.83 22.35
C LEU A 261 5.19 3.69 21.61
N GLU A 262 5.54 2.49 21.21
CA GLU A 262 6.77 2.27 20.45
C GLU A 262 6.66 2.82 19.03
N SER A 263 5.52 2.66 18.36
CA SER A 263 5.27 3.27 17.06
C SER A 263 5.34 4.79 17.15
N GLN A 264 4.75 5.38 18.18
CA GLN A 264 4.79 6.83 18.40
C GLN A 264 6.22 7.34 18.62
N ARG A 265 7.01 6.64 19.46
CA ARG A 265 8.43 7.00 19.67
C ARG A 265 9.25 6.93 18.38
N TRP A 266 8.99 5.95 17.50
CA TRP A 266 9.65 5.88 16.21
C TRP A 266 9.24 7.01 15.29
N LEU A 267 7.94 7.35 15.22
CA LEU A 267 7.46 8.49 14.44
C LEU A 267 8.05 9.82 14.91
N GLU A 268 8.11 10.05 16.21
CA GLU A 268 8.75 11.23 16.79
C GLU A 268 10.26 11.31 16.47
N ARG A 269 10.96 10.19 16.54
CA ARG A 269 12.37 10.12 16.13
C ARG A 269 12.55 10.43 14.65
N LEU A 270 11.68 9.88 13.80
CA LEU A 270 11.67 10.15 12.37
C LEU A 270 11.44 11.63 12.07
N ALA A 271 10.53 12.27 12.80
CA ALA A 271 10.22 13.69 12.66
C ALA A 271 11.37 14.62 13.14
N ARG A 272 12.13 14.21 14.18
CA ARG A 272 13.23 15.03 14.74
C ARG A 272 14.57 14.88 14.02
N HIS A 273 14.79 13.77 13.30
CA HIS A 273 16.08 13.41 12.72
C HIS A 273 16.16 13.76 11.23
N ASP A 274 16.03 15.02 10.92
CA ASP A 274 16.29 15.54 9.58
C ASP A 274 17.81 15.59 9.34
N GLY A 275 18.38 14.46 8.89
CA GLY A 275 19.78 14.43 8.40
C GLY A 275 20.74 13.39 9.00
N GLN A 276 20.43 12.69 10.07
CA GLN A 276 21.30 11.65 10.65
C GLN A 276 20.91 10.22 10.28
N GLU A 277 21.86 9.27 10.34
CA GLU A 277 21.59 7.84 10.11
C GLU A 277 20.58 7.30 11.11
N TRP A 278 19.52 6.70 10.61
CA TRP A 278 18.45 6.15 11.42
C TRP A 278 18.84 4.76 11.96
N PRO A 279 18.57 4.49 13.22
CA PRO A 279 18.88 3.18 13.78
C PRO A 279 18.06 2.08 13.10
N ALA A 280 18.68 0.92 12.93
CA ALA A 280 18.01 -0.25 12.37
C ALA A 280 16.82 -0.67 13.25
N PRO A 281 15.70 -1.13 12.65
CA PRO A 281 14.58 -1.65 13.42
C PRO A 281 15.02 -2.87 14.24
N PRO A 282 14.41 -3.08 15.43
CA PRO A 282 14.72 -4.25 16.24
C PRO A 282 14.43 -5.53 15.45
N ARG A 283 15.40 -6.44 15.43
CA ARG A 283 15.22 -7.78 14.86
C ARG A 283 14.34 -8.58 15.83
N HIS A 284 13.21 -9.04 15.36
CA HIS A 284 12.33 -9.99 16.07
C HIS A 284 12.44 -11.36 15.44
#